data_ab6bda715ddbef414b098e207bc0f51d
#
_entry.id   ab6bda715ddbef414b098e207bc0f51d
#
_cell.length_a   1.000
_cell.length_b   1.000
_cell.length_c   1.000
_cell.angle_alpha   90.00
_cell.angle_beta   90.00
_cell.angle_gamma   90.00
#
_symmetry.space_group_name_H-M   'P 1'
#
loop_
_entity.id
_entity.type
_entity.pdbx_description
1 polymer ?
#
loop_
_entity_poly.entity_id
_entity_poly.type
_entity_poly.pdbx_seq_one_letter_code
_entity_poly.pdbx_strand_id
1 'polypeptide(L)'
;MTYQANPRLAERAGETIGWLTTVTPKNRPAPRPVWFVLDGDDIVVFSQPDTAKVRHIAANPAVSFNLNSNPTGQDILVISGTASTEPGKPSEVPEYLTKYQPSFARIGFTDTAAFDASYSVRIRIVPERSWGF
;
A
#
# COMPACT_ATOMS: atom_id res chain seq x y z
N MET A 1 -17.78 6.52 14.39
CA MET A 1 -16.65 7.40 14.73
C MET A 1 -15.89 7.79 13.49
N THR A 2 -15.52 9.04 13.39
CA THR A 2 -14.71 9.52 12.28
C THR A 2 -13.25 9.17 12.54
N TYR A 3 -12.57 8.65 11.50
CA TYR A 3 -11.15 8.40 11.58
C TYR A 3 -10.39 9.74 11.73
N GLN A 4 -9.43 9.75 12.64
CA GLN A 4 -8.48 10.85 12.74
C GLN A 4 -7.13 10.37 12.24
N ALA A 5 -6.60 11.07 11.22
CA ALA A 5 -5.34 10.72 10.64
C ALA A 5 -4.22 10.72 11.68
N ASN A 6 -3.41 9.68 11.69
CA ASN A 6 -2.23 9.64 12.52
C ASN A 6 -1.13 10.48 11.84
N PRO A 7 -0.69 11.58 12.46
CA PRO A 7 0.31 12.46 11.81
C PRO A 7 1.62 11.72 11.50
N ARG A 8 1.93 10.66 12.20
CA ARG A 8 3.14 9.88 11.94
C ARG A 8 3.13 9.18 10.59
N LEU A 9 1.94 8.88 10.05
CA LEU A 9 1.86 8.29 8.70
C LEU A 9 2.39 9.28 7.66
N ALA A 10 1.94 10.54 7.71
CA ALA A 10 2.43 11.58 6.79
C ALA A 10 3.93 11.85 6.99
N GLU A 11 4.41 11.86 8.22
CA GLU A 11 5.82 12.05 8.53
C GLU A 11 6.70 10.94 7.96
N ARG A 12 6.17 9.73 7.85
CA ARG A 12 6.91 8.55 7.38
C ARG A 12 6.54 8.14 5.96
N ALA A 13 5.84 8.99 5.22
CA ALA A 13 5.40 8.69 3.85
C ALA A 13 6.58 8.50 2.87
N GLY A 14 7.77 8.96 3.22
CA GLY A 14 8.99 8.76 2.42
C GLY A 14 9.62 7.38 2.54
N GLU A 15 9.16 6.53 3.44
CA GLU A 15 9.69 5.17 3.56
C GLU A 15 9.36 4.37 2.30
N THR A 16 10.31 3.54 1.87
CA THR A 16 10.17 2.80 0.61
C THR A 16 9.14 1.68 0.70
N ILE A 17 9.08 0.99 1.84
CA ILE A 17 8.29 -0.23 1.99
C ILE A 17 7.25 -0.05 3.09
N GLY A 18 6.00 -0.38 2.76
CA GLY A 18 4.96 -0.66 3.73
C GLY A 18 4.58 -2.14 3.67
N TRP A 19 3.89 -2.63 4.68
CA TRP A 19 3.41 -4.01 4.73
C TRP A 19 1.89 -3.99 4.67
N LEU A 20 1.35 -4.61 3.62
CA LEU A 20 -0.09 -4.78 3.44
C LEU A 20 -0.46 -6.21 3.82
N THR A 21 -1.35 -6.36 4.79
CA THR A 21 -1.88 -7.65 5.20
C THR A 21 -3.32 -7.77 4.74
N THR A 22 -3.59 -8.75 3.90
CA THR A 22 -4.94 -9.11 3.44
C THR A 22 -5.39 -10.41 4.12
N VAL A 23 -6.64 -10.79 3.91
CA VAL A 23 -7.21 -12.01 4.53
C VAL A 23 -7.53 -13.02 3.43
N THR A 24 -7.02 -14.24 3.58
CA THR A 24 -7.28 -15.32 2.63
C THR A 24 -8.70 -15.86 2.79
N PRO A 25 -9.22 -16.66 1.82
CA PRO A 25 -10.54 -17.30 1.96
C PRO A 25 -10.68 -18.20 3.19
N LYS A 26 -9.54 -18.65 3.75
CA LYS A 26 -9.53 -19.47 4.97
C LYS A 26 -9.35 -18.64 6.24
N ASN A 27 -9.57 -17.32 6.14
CA ASN A 27 -9.43 -16.38 7.26
C ASN A 27 -8.00 -16.34 7.83
N ARG A 28 -7.00 -16.46 6.95
CA ARG A 28 -5.59 -16.35 7.35
C ARG A 28 -5.03 -14.99 6.95
N PRO A 29 -4.25 -14.34 7.80
CA PRO A 29 -3.57 -13.11 7.41
C PRO A 29 -2.44 -13.41 6.42
N ALA A 30 -2.31 -12.57 5.40
CA ALA A 30 -1.32 -12.72 4.34
C ALA A 30 -0.56 -11.40 4.16
N PRO A 31 0.53 -11.18 4.92
CA PRO A 31 1.31 -9.95 4.81
C PRO A 31 2.22 -9.98 3.59
N ARG A 32 2.35 -8.81 2.92
CA ARG A 32 3.25 -8.62 1.78
C ARG A 32 3.88 -7.23 1.85
N PRO A 33 5.16 -7.09 1.51
CA PRO A 33 5.76 -5.77 1.35
C PRO A 33 5.24 -5.13 0.07
N VAL A 34 4.95 -3.84 0.13
CA VAL A 34 4.40 -3.08 -0.99
C VAL A 34 5.04 -1.70 -1.09
N TRP A 35 5.00 -1.15 -2.29
CA TRP A 35 5.27 0.26 -2.51
C TRP A 35 3.98 1.04 -2.31
N PHE A 36 4.06 2.22 -1.74
CA PHE A 36 2.88 2.99 -1.40
C PHE A 36 3.12 4.49 -1.52
N VAL A 37 2.03 5.22 -1.73
CA VAL A 37 1.97 6.66 -1.57
C VAL A 37 0.70 7.01 -0.80
N LEU A 38 0.64 8.23 -0.30
CA LEU A 38 -0.56 8.74 0.35
C LEU A 38 -1.36 9.61 -0.62
N ASP A 39 -2.68 9.54 -0.53
CA ASP A 39 -3.61 10.43 -1.20
C ASP A 39 -4.56 10.97 -0.12
N GLY A 40 -4.23 12.16 0.40
CA GLY A 40 -4.85 12.62 1.63
C GLY A 40 -4.55 11.66 2.76
N ASP A 41 -5.60 11.16 3.40
CA ASP A 41 -5.47 10.17 4.47
C ASP A 41 -5.47 8.73 3.97
N ASP A 42 -5.75 8.53 2.68
CA ASP A 42 -5.80 7.19 2.10
C ASP A 42 -4.40 6.72 1.69
N ILE A 43 -4.23 5.41 1.67
CA ILE A 43 -2.98 4.77 1.23
C ILE A 43 -3.25 4.13 -0.13
N VAL A 44 -2.37 4.42 -1.10
CA VAL A 44 -2.51 3.92 -2.47
C VAL A 44 -1.33 3.00 -2.81
N VAL A 45 -1.67 1.83 -3.32
CA VAL A 45 -0.73 0.78 -3.75
C VAL A 45 -1.09 0.38 -5.17
N PHE A 46 -0.10 0.17 -6.03
CA PHE A 46 -0.33 -0.39 -7.36
C PHE A 46 0.10 -1.84 -7.39
N SER A 47 -0.65 -2.66 -8.09
CA SER A 47 -0.46 -4.11 -8.16
C SER A 47 -0.67 -4.62 -9.57
N GLN A 48 -0.06 -5.75 -9.86
CA GLN A 48 -0.42 -6.55 -11.03
C GLN A 48 -1.83 -7.13 -10.81
N PRO A 49 -2.61 -7.36 -11.91
CA PRO A 49 -4.05 -7.64 -11.77
C PRO A 49 -4.39 -9.00 -11.15
N ASP A 50 -3.54 -10.01 -11.32
CA ASP A 50 -3.89 -11.38 -10.92
C ASP A 50 -3.17 -11.83 -9.64
N THR A 51 -2.76 -10.90 -8.79
CA THR A 51 -2.07 -11.25 -7.54
C THR A 51 -3.04 -11.73 -6.47
N ALA A 52 -2.51 -12.48 -5.52
CA ALA A 52 -3.32 -12.99 -4.41
C ALA A 52 -3.97 -11.85 -3.62
N LYS A 53 -3.23 -10.76 -3.37
CA LYS A 53 -3.80 -9.64 -2.60
C LYS A 53 -5.00 -9.00 -3.27
N VAL A 54 -5.02 -8.90 -4.60
CA VAL A 54 -6.17 -8.37 -5.35
C VAL A 54 -7.37 -9.29 -5.16
N ARG A 55 -7.17 -10.61 -5.29
CA ARG A 55 -8.24 -11.58 -5.08
C ARG A 55 -8.76 -11.58 -3.64
N HIS A 56 -7.84 -11.47 -2.67
CA HIS A 56 -8.23 -11.42 -1.26
C HIS A 56 -9.12 -10.22 -0.96
N ILE A 57 -8.74 -9.04 -1.47
CA ILE A 57 -9.49 -7.81 -1.23
C ILE A 57 -10.88 -7.88 -1.87
N ALA A 58 -10.99 -8.48 -3.05
CA ALA A 58 -12.29 -8.65 -3.71
C ALA A 58 -13.27 -9.48 -2.86
N ALA A 59 -12.76 -10.47 -2.13
CA ALA A 59 -13.57 -11.34 -1.29
C ALA A 59 -13.75 -10.80 0.13
N ASN A 60 -12.74 -10.11 0.67
CA ASN A 60 -12.77 -9.56 2.02
C ASN A 60 -11.96 -8.25 2.02
N PRO A 61 -12.64 -7.10 2.14
CA PRO A 61 -11.97 -5.81 2.05
C PRO A 61 -11.19 -5.40 3.30
N ALA A 62 -11.30 -6.15 4.40
CA ALA A 62 -10.58 -5.82 5.62
C ALA A 62 -9.07 -6.02 5.43
N VAL A 63 -8.31 -4.99 5.75
CA VAL A 63 -6.84 -5.01 5.61
C VAL A 63 -6.18 -4.33 6.80
N SER A 64 -4.90 -4.62 6.94
CA SER A 64 -4.00 -3.91 7.85
C SER A 64 -2.79 -3.44 7.05
N PHE A 65 -2.29 -2.26 7.39
CA PHE A 65 -1.08 -1.67 6.80
C PHE A 65 -0.17 -1.22 7.91
N ASN A 66 1.11 -1.55 7.82
CA ASN A 66 2.08 -1.08 8.82
C ASN A 66 3.40 -0.73 8.15
N LEU A 67 4.16 0.12 8.81
CA LEU A 67 5.52 0.46 8.43
C LEU A 67 6.52 -0.35 9.24
N ASN A 68 7.76 -0.43 8.76
CA ASN A 68 8.82 -1.10 9.50
C ASN A 68 9.08 -0.39 10.82
N SER A 69 9.40 -1.16 11.85
CA SER A 69 9.80 -0.61 13.13
C SER A 69 11.29 -0.30 13.16
N ASN A 70 11.77 0.26 14.27
CA ASN A 70 13.19 0.41 14.52
C ASN A 70 13.76 -0.90 15.13
N PRO A 71 15.10 -1.00 15.33
CA PRO A 71 15.70 -2.25 15.83
C PRO A 71 15.20 -2.74 17.19
N THR A 72 14.62 -1.86 18.01
CA THR A 72 14.08 -2.25 19.31
C THR A 72 12.59 -2.58 19.27
N GLY A 73 11.91 -2.35 18.12
CA GLY A 73 10.49 -2.59 17.99
C GLY A 73 9.61 -1.53 18.69
N GLN A 74 10.17 -0.38 19.02
CA GLN A 74 9.45 0.67 19.73
C GLN A 74 8.85 1.73 18.83
N ASP A 75 9.22 1.75 17.53
CA ASP A 75 8.63 2.64 16.55
C ASP A 75 7.51 1.90 15.83
N ILE A 76 6.27 2.14 16.27
CA ILE A 76 5.13 1.36 15.83
C ILE A 76 4.14 2.28 15.10
N LEU A 77 3.71 1.85 13.92
CA LEU A 77 2.60 2.49 13.21
C LEU A 77 1.82 1.41 12.47
N VAL A 78 0.59 1.17 12.88
CA VAL A 78 -0.32 0.18 12.32
C VAL A 78 -1.64 0.84 11.97
N ILE A 79 -2.11 0.63 10.76
CA ILE A 79 -3.36 1.16 10.23
C ILE A 79 -4.27 -0.02 9.92
N SER A 80 -5.49 -0.02 10.43
CA SER A 80 -6.53 -0.95 10.01
C SER A 80 -7.54 -0.21 9.16
N GLY A 81 -8.01 -0.83 8.10
CA GLY A 81 -8.96 -0.17 7.21
C GLY A 81 -9.60 -1.12 6.23
N THR A 82 -10.23 -0.52 5.22
CA THR A 82 -10.91 -1.23 4.15
C THR A 82 -10.24 -0.91 2.83
N ALA A 83 -9.99 -1.92 2.02
CA ALA A 83 -9.37 -1.75 0.72
C ALA A 83 -10.37 -1.99 -0.40
N SER A 84 -10.17 -1.25 -1.49
CA SER A 84 -10.89 -1.45 -2.75
C SER A 84 -9.89 -1.46 -3.90
N THR A 85 -10.30 -2.03 -5.02
CA THR A 85 -9.46 -2.10 -6.22
C THR A 85 -10.18 -1.44 -7.38
N GLU A 86 -9.39 -0.79 -8.25
CA GLU A 86 -9.89 -0.17 -9.47
C GLU A 86 -8.76 -0.15 -10.50
N PRO A 87 -9.08 -0.04 -11.80
CA PRO A 87 -8.04 0.17 -12.81
C PRO A 87 -7.30 1.47 -12.54
N GLY A 88 -6.00 1.49 -12.73
CA GLY A 88 -5.21 2.69 -12.57
C GLY A 88 -3.80 2.51 -13.07
N LYS A 89 -3.09 3.63 -13.23
CA LYS A 89 -1.71 3.65 -13.73
C LYS A 89 -0.84 4.42 -12.73
N PRO A 90 0.33 3.86 -12.36
CA PRO A 90 1.28 4.59 -11.52
C PRO A 90 1.64 5.98 -12.06
N SER A 91 1.73 6.12 -13.40
CA SER A 91 2.06 7.39 -14.02
C SER A 91 0.98 8.48 -13.82
N GLU A 92 -0.22 8.10 -13.41
CA GLU A 92 -1.27 9.07 -13.07
C GLU A 92 -1.04 9.73 -11.72
N VAL A 93 -0.09 9.25 -10.94
CA VAL A 93 0.23 9.75 -9.61
C VAL A 93 1.67 10.24 -9.59
N PRO A 94 1.90 11.56 -9.77
CA PRO A 94 3.26 12.11 -9.86
C PRO A 94 4.15 11.78 -8.66
N GLU A 95 3.60 11.78 -7.46
CA GLU A 95 4.34 11.44 -6.24
C GLU A 95 4.86 10.02 -6.26
N TYR A 96 4.10 9.11 -6.86
CA TYR A 96 4.52 7.71 -7.02
C TYR A 96 5.74 7.60 -7.92
N LEU A 97 5.72 8.28 -9.06
CA LEU A 97 6.86 8.30 -9.97
C LEU A 97 8.09 8.93 -9.33
N THR A 98 7.91 10.05 -8.66
CA THR A 98 9.03 10.72 -7.96
C THR A 98 9.67 9.78 -6.96
N LYS A 99 8.88 9.03 -6.22
CA LYS A 99 9.35 8.13 -5.17
C LYS A 99 9.99 6.86 -5.73
N TYR A 100 9.38 6.24 -6.74
CA TYR A 100 9.70 4.86 -7.13
C TYR A 100 10.32 4.69 -8.53
N GLN A 101 10.17 5.66 -9.44
CA GLN A 101 10.73 5.53 -10.79
C GLN A 101 12.22 5.21 -10.78
N PRO A 102 13.05 5.79 -9.90
CA PRO A 102 14.48 5.43 -9.86
C PRO A 102 14.73 3.95 -9.54
N SER A 103 13.76 3.24 -8.99
CA SER A 103 13.88 1.82 -8.63
C SER A 103 13.28 0.87 -9.66
N PHE A 104 12.63 1.37 -10.71
CA PHE A 104 11.97 0.52 -11.69
C PHE A 104 12.94 -0.47 -12.34
N ALA A 105 14.14 -0.01 -12.71
CA ALA A 105 15.13 -0.87 -13.34
C ALA A 105 15.56 -2.05 -12.45
N ARG A 106 15.55 -1.85 -11.12
CA ARG A 106 15.94 -2.89 -10.17
C ARG A 106 14.96 -4.05 -10.14
N ILE A 107 13.71 -3.82 -10.53
CA ILE A 107 12.69 -4.86 -10.59
C ILE A 107 12.31 -5.23 -12.01
N GLY A 108 13.16 -4.88 -12.99
CA GLY A 108 13.07 -5.36 -14.35
C GLY A 108 12.28 -4.51 -15.33
N PHE A 109 11.97 -3.25 -15.00
CA PHE A 109 11.23 -2.37 -15.89
C PHE A 109 12.15 -1.31 -16.51
N THR A 110 12.13 -1.23 -17.84
CA THR A 110 12.99 -0.31 -18.59
C THR A 110 12.40 1.08 -18.73
N ASP A 111 11.07 1.21 -18.64
CA ASP A 111 10.39 2.51 -18.75
C ASP A 111 9.06 2.51 -17.99
N THR A 112 8.51 3.72 -17.85
CA THR A 112 7.26 3.94 -17.12
C THR A 112 6.06 3.28 -17.81
N ALA A 113 6.04 3.26 -19.14
CA ALA A 113 4.94 2.65 -19.89
C ALA A 113 4.86 1.14 -19.62
N ALA A 114 6.00 0.46 -19.56
CA ALA A 114 6.06 -0.97 -19.24
C ALA A 114 5.59 -1.22 -17.79
N PHE A 115 5.96 -0.37 -16.87
CA PHE A 115 5.51 -0.47 -15.48
C PHE A 115 4.01 -0.26 -15.36
N ASP A 116 3.45 0.76 -16.02
CA ASP A 116 2.00 1.02 -16.06
C ASP A 116 1.23 -0.17 -16.61
N ALA A 117 1.75 -0.81 -17.68
CA ALA A 117 1.10 -1.95 -18.28
C ALA A 117 1.05 -3.17 -17.35
N SER A 118 2.03 -3.31 -16.49
CA SER A 118 2.12 -4.43 -15.54
C SER A 118 1.37 -4.15 -14.24
N TYR A 119 1.54 -2.96 -13.66
CA TYR A 119 0.96 -2.59 -12.37
C TYR A 119 -0.30 -1.76 -12.59
N SER A 120 -1.31 -2.40 -13.17
CA SER A 120 -2.50 -1.76 -13.72
C SER A 120 -3.70 -1.73 -12.75
N VAL A 121 -3.54 -2.21 -11.53
CA VAL A 121 -4.59 -2.19 -10.51
C VAL A 121 -4.18 -1.26 -9.38
N ARG A 122 -5.04 -0.28 -9.10
CA ARG A 122 -4.87 0.60 -7.95
C ARG A 122 -5.65 0.04 -6.77
N ILE A 123 -4.95 -0.18 -5.67
CA ILE A 123 -5.53 -0.57 -4.40
C ILE A 123 -5.58 0.68 -3.54
N ARG A 124 -6.78 1.04 -3.09
CA ARG A 124 -6.99 2.17 -2.18
C ARG A 124 -7.36 1.63 -0.82
N ILE A 125 -6.60 2.02 0.19
CA ILE A 125 -6.86 1.67 1.59
C ILE A 125 -7.41 2.90 2.28
N VAL A 126 -8.64 2.79 2.77
CA VAL A 126 -9.29 3.84 3.56
C VAL A 126 -9.11 3.48 5.03
N PRO A 127 -8.30 4.25 5.76
CA PRO A 127 -8.05 3.96 7.17
C PRO A 127 -9.31 4.13 8.02
N GLU A 128 -9.49 3.23 8.98
CA GLU A 128 -10.59 3.30 9.94
C GLU A 128 -10.07 3.46 11.36
N ARG A 129 -8.83 3.01 11.60
CA ARG A 129 -8.24 2.98 12.91
C ARG A 129 -6.72 3.00 12.77
N SER A 130 -6.03 3.71 13.67
CA SER A 130 -4.58 3.65 13.71
C SER A 130 -4.10 3.58 15.16
N TRP A 131 -2.93 2.98 15.35
CA TRP A 131 -2.26 2.99 16.63
C TRP A 131 -0.75 2.90 16.42
N GLY A 132 -0.01 3.38 17.43
CA GLY A 132 1.43 3.37 17.40
C GLY A 132 2.04 4.55 18.14
N PHE A 133 3.34 4.50 18.29
CA PHE A 133 4.10 5.56 18.98
C PHE A 133 5.57 5.55 18.56
#